data_a1a5e3848f8fa73c5a9150a96f3bf778
#
_entry.id   a1a5e3848f8fa73c5a9150a96f3bf778
#
_cell.length_a   1.000
_cell.length_b   1.000
_cell.length_c   1.000
_cell.angle_alpha   90.00
_cell.angle_beta   90.00
_cell.angle_gamma   90.00
#
_symmetry.space_group_name_H-M   'P 1'
#
loop_
_entity.id
_entity.type
_entity.pdbx_description
1 polymer ?
#
loop_
_entity_poly.entity_id
_entity_poly.type
_entity_poly.pdbx_seq_one_letter_code
_entity_poly.pdbx_strand_id
1 'polypeptide(L)'
;MKFTRQFDQMDCGPACIRMVASAYGKDYPLSYLRSLSHLTREGVSVAGIRDALDKIGANSATFEMTTEQLREKCPLPAILHWEQNHFVVLYDIKLNKWTGKWKYYVANPAYGKHAFNVETFSHFWLNGNKGVVIAIEPREEFFAKKPVKEKHSLVRFAQKYVWPFRWELSQSAFGMLFGMLLSLITPFLTQAMVDDGIGMRDMGIIL
;
A
#
# COMPACT_ATOMS: atom_id res chain seq x y z
N MET A 1 15.34 -8.49 -5.74
CA MET A 1 14.31 -7.89 -4.88
C MET A 1 13.43 -6.93 -5.68
N LYS A 2 12.10 -7.17 -5.69
CA LYS A 2 11.09 -6.30 -6.33
C LYS A 2 10.71 -5.21 -5.32
N PHE A 3 10.76 -3.94 -5.74
CA PHE A 3 10.36 -2.83 -4.90
C PHE A 3 8.82 -2.81 -4.72
N THR A 4 8.38 -2.55 -3.49
CA THR A 4 6.96 -2.38 -3.15
C THR A 4 6.77 -1.04 -2.46
N ARG A 5 5.94 -0.19 -3.05
CA ARG A 5 5.55 1.09 -2.45
C ARG A 5 4.46 0.86 -1.40
N GLN A 6 4.53 1.54 -0.27
CA GLN A 6 3.43 1.57 0.69
C GLN A 6 2.26 2.40 0.13
N PHE A 7 1.03 1.99 0.45
CA PHE A 7 -0.17 2.74 0.07
C PHE A 7 -0.60 3.70 1.17
N ASP A 8 -0.35 3.33 2.43
CA ASP A 8 -0.65 4.09 3.62
C ASP A 8 0.63 4.23 4.46
N GLN A 9 0.68 5.25 5.32
CA GLN A 9 1.81 5.46 6.24
C GLN A 9 2.05 4.27 7.17
N MET A 10 0.99 3.53 7.50
CA MET A 10 1.05 2.33 8.35
C MET A 10 1.57 1.07 7.66
N ASP A 11 1.69 1.09 6.33
CA ASP A 11 2.04 -0.09 5.53
C ASP A 11 3.55 -0.37 5.42
N CYS A 12 4.39 0.40 6.06
CA CYS A 12 5.85 0.24 5.93
C CYS A 12 6.33 -1.17 6.28
N GLY A 13 5.83 -1.77 7.37
CA GLY A 13 6.17 -3.13 7.78
C GLY A 13 5.75 -4.20 6.76
N PRO A 14 4.46 -4.31 6.39
CA PRO A 14 3.99 -5.22 5.35
C PRO A 14 4.71 -5.06 4.00
N ALA A 15 5.01 -3.82 3.59
CA ALA A 15 5.76 -3.55 2.37
C ALA A 15 7.20 -4.06 2.44
N CYS A 16 7.87 -3.90 3.60
CA CYS A 16 9.20 -4.44 3.84
C CYS A 16 9.20 -5.97 3.80
N ILE A 17 8.24 -6.63 4.46
CA ILE A 17 8.10 -8.11 4.42
C ILE A 17 7.93 -8.58 2.97
N ARG A 18 7.09 -7.91 2.17
CA ARG A 18 6.89 -8.23 0.75
C ARG A 18 8.17 -8.09 -0.06
N MET A 19 8.93 -7.00 0.14
CA MET A 19 10.20 -6.78 -0.53
C MET A 19 11.22 -7.87 -0.20
N VAL A 20 11.35 -8.23 1.09
CA VAL A 20 12.25 -9.31 1.54
C VAL A 20 11.81 -10.65 0.96
N ALA A 21 10.52 -11.01 1.05
CA ALA A 21 9.99 -12.23 0.45
C ALA A 21 10.27 -12.31 -1.06
N SER A 22 10.16 -11.17 -1.77
CA SER A 22 10.45 -11.10 -3.20
C SER A 22 11.94 -11.33 -3.54
N ALA A 23 12.84 -11.00 -2.62
CA ALA A 23 14.27 -11.30 -2.80
C ALA A 23 14.53 -12.81 -2.79
N TYR A 24 13.73 -13.57 -2.04
CA TYR A 24 13.76 -15.03 -1.99
C TYR A 24 12.80 -15.70 -3.00
N GLY A 25 12.29 -14.95 -3.98
CA GLY A 25 11.48 -15.48 -5.07
C GLY A 25 10.00 -15.72 -4.75
N LYS A 26 9.49 -15.22 -3.62
CA LYS A 26 8.07 -15.30 -3.25
C LYS A 26 7.41 -13.93 -3.32
N ASP A 27 6.22 -13.88 -3.89
CA ASP A 27 5.40 -12.67 -3.93
C ASP A 27 4.10 -12.91 -3.14
N TYR A 28 3.88 -12.13 -2.09
CA TYR A 28 2.70 -12.17 -1.26
C TYR A 28 1.87 -10.91 -1.46
N PRO A 29 0.53 -11.00 -1.51
CA PRO A 29 -0.33 -9.81 -1.54
C PRO A 29 -0.13 -8.94 -0.29
N LEU A 30 -0.14 -7.63 -0.46
CA LEU A 30 0.04 -6.70 0.65
C LEU A 30 -1.10 -6.83 1.68
N SER A 31 -2.35 -7.03 1.21
CA SER A 31 -3.52 -7.30 2.05
C SER A 31 -3.35 -8.53 2.95
N TYR A 32 -2.74 -9.59 2.43
CA TYR A 32 -2.43 -10.78 3.21
C TYR A 32 -1.38 -10.50 4.28
N LEU A 33 -0.30 -9.80 3.93
CA LEU A 33 0.75 -9.45 4.90
C LEU A 33 0.24 -8.49 5.98
N ARG A 34 -0.65 -7.56 5.65
CA ARG A 34 -1.35 -6.70 6.63
C ARG A 34 -2.10 -7.52 7.67
N SER A 35 -2.85 -8.54 7.24
CA SER A 35 -3.62 -9.39 8.15
C SER A 35 -2.72 -10.24 9.07
N LEU A 36 -1.50 -10.55 8.64
CA LEU A 36 -0.54 -11.34 9.43
C LEU A 36 0.26 -10.49 10.42
N SER A 37 0.51 -9.22 10.10
CA SER A 37 1.39 -8.33 10.86
C SER A 37 0.68 -7.54 11.97
N HIS A 38 -0.60 -7.84 12.24
CA HIS A 38 -1.39 -7.16 13.27
C HIS A 38 -1.35 -5.62 13.13
N LEU A 39 -1.56 -5.14 11.90
CA LEU A 39 -1.57 -3.72 11.57
C LEU A 39 -2.59 -2.97 12.43
N THR A 40 -2.15 -1.97 13.16
CA THR A 40 -2.98 -1.06 13.96
C THR A 40 -3.03 0.34 13.33
N ARG A 41 -3.77 1.26 13.95
CA ARG A 41 -3.79 2.67 13.52
C ARG A 41 -2.45 3.39 13.75
N GLU A 42 -1.59 2.85 14.60
CA GLU A 42 -0.26 3.38 14.91
C GLU A 42 0.85 2.74 14.05
N GLY A 43 0.49 1.80 13.19
CA GLY A 43 1.42 1.06 12.34
C GLY A 43 1.63 -0.39 12.78
N VAL A 44 2.77 -0.95 12.42
CA VAL A 44 3.17 -2.32 12.73
C VAL A 44 4.35 -2.29 13.71
N SER A 45 4.28 -3.10 14.76
CA SER A 45 5.39 -3.28 15.70
C SER A 45 6.43 -4.27 15.16
N VAL A 46 7.64 -4.26 15.74
CA VAL A 46 8.68 -5.27 15.47
C VAL A 46 8.14 -6.70 15.71
N ALA A 47 7.35 -6.87 16.77
CA ALA A 47 6.71 -8.17 17.08
C ALA A 47 5.74 -8.58 15.95
N GLY A 48 4.90 -7.65 15.47
CA GLY A 48 3.97 -7.92 14.36
C GLY A 48 4.68 -8.28 13.05
N ILE A 49 5.84 -7.67 12.76
CA ILE A 49 6.67 -8.05 11.61
C ILE A 49 7.20 -9.48 11.78
N ARG A 50 7.71 -9.83 12.97
CA ARG A 50 8.24 -11.16 13.28
C ARG A 50 7.15 -12.23 13.19
N ASP A 51 5.97 -11.97 13.73
CA ASP A 51 4.83 -12.89 13.64
C ASP A 51 4.41 -13.14 12.18
N ALA A 52 4.40 -12.10 11.36
CA ALA A 52 4.09 -12.23 9.95
C ALA A 52 5.16 -13.05 9.21
N LEU A 53 6.44 -12.82 9.50
CA LEU A 53 7.56 -13.59 8.93
C LEU A 53 7.48 -15.06 9.32
N ASP A 54 7.20 -15.37 10.58
CA ASP A 54 7.03 -16.75 11.06
C ASP A 54 5.88 -17.46 10.35
N LYS A 55 4.71 -16.79 10.24
CA LYS A 55 3.54 -17.33 9.54
C LYS A 55 3.78 -17.63 8.07
N ILE A 56 4.64 -16.87 7.39
CA ILE A 56 5.04 -17.18 6.00
C ILE A 56 6.17 -18.23 5.91
N GLY A 57 6.75 -18.65 7.04
CA GLY A 57 7.76 -19.70 7.12
C GLY A 57 9.20 -19.18 7.15
N ALA A 58 9.43 -17.95 7.58
CA ALA A 58 10.77 -17.38 7.74
C ALA A 58 11.08 -17.18 9.23
N ASN A 59 12.28 -17.61 9.65
CA ASN A 59 12.83 -17.24 10.95
C ASN A 59 13.21 -15.77 10.95
N SER A 60 13.00 -15.10 12.07
CA SER A 60 13.45 -13.73 12.25
C SER A 60 13.98 -13.50 13.65
N ALA A 61 15.08 -12.77 13.76
CA ALA A 61 15.67 -12.36 15.02
C ALA A 61 15.94 -10.87 15.01
N THR A 62 15.64 -10.22 16.12
CA THR A 62 15.85 -8.76 16.27
C THR A 62 17.13 -8.55 17.07
N PHE A 63 18.00 -7.68 16.56
CA PHE A 63 19.27 -7.33 17.19
C PHE A 63 19.44 -5.82 17.22
N GLU A 64 20.20 -5.35 18.20
CA GLU A 64 20.77 -4.02 18.22
C GLU A 64 22.25 -4.11 17.82
N MET A 65 22.61 -3.45 16.73
CA MET A 65 23.94 -3.56 16.14
C MET A 65 24.53 -2.18 15.85
N THR A 66 25.86 -2.10 15.86
CA THR A 66 26.58 -0.97 15.27
C THR A 66 26.63 -1.12 13.75
N THR A 67 27.07 -0.07 13.03
CA THR A 67 27.22 -0.13 11.56
C THR A 67 28.25 -1.16 11.10
N GLU A 68 29.29 -1.40 11.90
CA GLU A 68 30.33 -2.41 11.63
C GLU A 68 29.76 -3.81 11.80
N GLN A 69 29.05 -4.05 12.91
CA GLN A 69 28.42 -5.34 13.19
C GLN A 69 27.34 -5.70 12.14
N LEU A 70 26.55 -4.70 11.73
CA LEU A 70 25.56 -4.86 10.67
C LEU A 70 26.22 -5.32 9.36
N ARG A 71 27.34 -4.71 8.99
CA ARG A 71 28.07 -5.04 7.77
C ARG A 71 28.68 -6.43 7.80
N GLU A 72 29.20 -6.86 8.95
CA GLU A 72 29.96 -8.10 9.08
C GLU A 72 29.10 -9.33 9.39
N LYS A 73 28.02 -9.13 10.14
CA LYS A 73 27.28 -10.25 10.74
C LYS A 73 25.83 -10.38 10.29
N CYS A 74 25.23 -9.34 9.69
CA CYS A 74 23.82 -9.36 9.35
C CYS A 74 23.59 -9.97 7.96
N PRO A 75 22.78 -11.03 7.83
CA PRO A 75 22.36 -11.53 6.52
C PRO A 75 21.47 -10.50 5.82
N LEU A 76 21.65 -10.36 4.50
CA LEU A 76 20.83 -9.48 3.68
C LEU A 76 19.92 -10.27 2.75
N PRO A 77 18.72 -9.78 2.46
CA PRO A 77 18.12 -8.51 2.91
C PRO A 77 17.63 -8.56 4.36
N ALA A 78 17.73 -7.44 5.07
CA ALA A 78 17.27 -7.26 6.44
C ALA A 78 16.32 -6.07 6.56
N ILE A 79 15.42 -6.08 7.55
CA ILE A 79 14.53 -4.96 7.83
C ILE A 79 15.16 -4.12 8.95
N LEU A 80 15.24 -2.81 8.75
CA LEU A 80 15.78 -1.85 9.71
C LEU A 80 14.64 -1.01 10.29
N HIS A 81 14.73 -0.72 11.59
CA HIS A 81 13.91 0.31 12.22
C HIS A 81 14.55 1.67 12.00
N TRP A 82 13.89 2.50 11.22
CA TRP A 82 14.41 3.75 10.66
C TRP A 82 13.76 4.93 11.34
N GLU A 83 14.54 5.94 11.74
CA GLU A 83 14.02 7.15 12.39
C GLU A 83 13.07 6.88 13.56
N GLN A 84 13.21 5.76 14.26
CA GLN A 84 12.42 5.33 15.42
C GLN A 84 10.91 5.08 15.15
N ASN A 85 10.41 5.29 13.94
CA ASN A 85 8.98 5.21 13.63
C ASN A 85 8.66 4.56 12.27
N HIS A 86 9.68 4.14 11.53
CA HIS A 86 9.51 3.65 10.17
C HIS A 86 10.32 2.36 9.94
N PHE A 87 9.92 1.55 8.95
CA PHE A 87 10.66 0.36 8.55
C PHE A 87 11.11 0.47 7.10
N VAL A 88 12.36 0.08 6.86
CA VAL A 88 12.98 0.05 5.54
C VAL A 88 13.74 -1.26 5.33
N VAL A 89 14.05 -1.62 4.10
CA VAL A 89 14.84 -2.82 3.79
C VAL A 89 16.24 -2.44 3.37
N LEU A 90 17.23 -2.92 4.11
CA LEU A 90 18.62 -2.93 3.68
C LEU A 90 18.84 -4.15 2.80
N TYR A 91 19.13 -3.92 1.52
CA TYR A 91 19.22 -5.03 0.57
C TYR A 91 20.64 -5.29 0.03
N ASP A 92 21.57 -4.34 0.22
CA ASP A 92 22.95 -4.49 -0.22
C ASP A 92 23.89 -3.52 0.53
N ILE A 93 25.14 -3.92 0.74
CA ILE A 93 26.21 -3.09 1.28
C ILE A 93 27.44 -3.29 0.40
N LYS A 94 27.98 -2.21 -0.16
CA LYS A 94 29.13 -2.27 -1.07
C LYS A 94 30.24 -1.31 -0.69
N LEU A 95 31.47 -1.79 -0.80
CA LEU A 95 32.66 -0.94 -0.74
C LEU A 95 32.88 -0.29 -2.11
N ASN A 96 32.87 1.01 -2.16
CA ASN A 96 33.29 1.72 -3.36
C ASN A 96 34.83 1.64 -3.48
N LYS A 97 35.31 0.85 -4.45
CA LYS A 97 36.74 0.59 -4.66
C LYS A 97 37.55 1.85 -5.00
N TRP A 98 36.89 2.88 -5.53
CA TRP A 98 37.57 4.13 -5.91
C TRP A 98 37.73 5.09 -4.73
N THR A 99 36.76 5.13 -3.84
CA THR A 99 36.76 6.08 -2.71
C THR A 99 37.09 5.42 -1.38
N GLY A 100 37.21 4.09 -1.33
CA GLY A 100 37.37 3.34 -0.07
C GLY A 100 36.20 3.45 0.90
N LYS A 101 35.08 4.04 0.49
CA LYS A 101 33.92 4.29 1.37
C LYS A 101 32.82 3.27 1.16
N TRP A 102 32.19 2.85 2.26
CA TRP A 102 31.04 1.96 2.23
C TRP A 102 29.77 2.68 1.81
N LYS A 103 28.94 2.02 0.99
CA LYS A 103 27.59 2.46 0.61
C LYS A 103 26.56 1.44 1.04
N TYR A 104 25.49 1.93 1.66
CA TYR A 104 24.34 1.15 2.14
C TYR A 104 23.16 1.38 1.22
N TYR A 105 22.63 0.32 0.64
CA TYR A 105 21.53 0.39 -0.31
C TYR A 105 20.22 0.02 0.40
N VAL A 106 19.38 1.01 0.58
CA VAL A 106 18.14 0.94 1.34
C VAL A 106 16.95 1.11 0.41
N ALA A 107 15.95 0.24 0.54
CA ALA A 107 14.65 0.39 -0.10
C ALA A 107 13.64 0.90 0.95
N ASN A 108 13.29 2.17 0.82
CA ASN A 108 12.30 2.81 1.67
C ASN A 108 10.93 2.72 0.99
N PRO A 109 9.92 2.07 1.60
CA PRO A 109 8.59 1.91 1.00
C PRO A 109 7.89 3.22 0.64
N ALA A 110 8.21 4.32 1.34
CA ALA A 110 7.64 5.64 1.09
C ALA A 110 8.33 6.37 -0.07
N TYR A 111 9.66 6.31 -0.12
CA TYR A 111 10.46 7.20 -0.97
C TYR A 111 11.20 6.48 -2.10
N GLY A 112 11.31 5.16 -2.07
CA GLY A 112 12.02 4.41 -3.11
C GLY A 112 13.35 3.83 -2.67
N LYS A 113 14.20 3.50 -3.66
CA LYS A 113 15.53 2.95 -3.41
C LYS A 113 16.57 4.05 -3.34
N HIS A 114 17.38 4.06 -2.28
CA HIS A 114 18.42 5.04 -2.05
C HIS A 114 19.74 4.37 -1.67
N ALA A 115 20.83 5.05 -1.97
CA ALA A 115 22.16 4.64 -1.55
C ALA A 115 22.76 5.73 -0.63
N PHE A 116 23.06 5.35 0.59
CA PHE A 116 23.57 6.23 1.62
C PHE A 116 25.07 5.97 1.87
N ASN A 117 25.81 7.01 2.22
CA ASN A 117 27.13 6.87 2.83
C ASN A 117 26.98 6.46 4.31
N VAL A 118 28.08 6.10 4.97
CA VAL A 118 28.08 5.64 6.37
C VAL A 118 27.51 6.71 7.31
N GLU A 119 27.87 7.96 7.13
CA GLU A 119 27.49 9.08 8.00
C GLU A 119 25.97 9.32 7.95
N THR A 120 25.43 9.46 6.73
CA THR A 120 23.98 9.67 6.51
C THR A 120 23.17 8.43 6.94
N PHE A 121 23.64 7.23 6.63
CA PHE A 121 23.01 5.99 7.05
C PHE A 121 22.93 5.89 8.58
N SER A 122 24.06 6.18 9.26
CA SER A 122 24.13 6.16 10.73
C SER A 122 23.20 7.18 11.36
N HIS A 123 23.10 8.37 10.79
CA HIS A 123 22.22 9.43 11.28
C HIS A 123 20.75 9.00 11.31
N PHE A 124 20.28 8.29 10.28
CA PHE A 124 18.90 7.86 10.18
C PHE A 124 18.60 6.54 10.94
N TRP A 125 19.57 5.65 11.02
CA TRP A 125 19.35 4.32 11.56
C TRP A 125 19.69 4.16 13.04
N LEU A 126 20.78 4.81 13.51
CA LEU A 126 21.25 4.65 14.87
C LEU A 126 20.40 5.47 15.86
N ASN A 127 20.13 4.86 17.01
CA ASN A 127 19.68 5.54 18.21
C ASN A 127 20.85 5.47 19.23
N GLY A 128 21.57 6.59 19.40
CA GLY A 128 22.84 6.57 20.09
C GLY A 128 23.91 5.84 19.26
N ASN A 129 24.42 4.74 19.76
CA ASN A 129 25.50 3.99 19.10
C ASN A 129 25.06 2.70 18.39
N LYS A 130 23.78 2.33 18.49
CA LYS A 130 23.22 1.09 17.91
C LYS A 130 21.90 1.36 17.21
N GLY A 131 21.61 0.59 16.16
CA GLY A 131 20.34 0.58 15.46
C GLY A 131 19.71 -0.80 15.53
N VAL A 132 18.37 -0.81 15.45
CA VAL A 132 17.57 -2.04 15.48
C VAL A 132 17.48 -2.63 14.08
N VAL A 133 17.79 -3.92 13.97
CA VAL A 133 17.70 -4.71 12.75
C VAL A 133 16.93 -6.00 13.00
N ILE A 134 16.09 -6.38 12.04
CA ILE A 134 15.42 -7.67 11.99
C ILE A 134 16.13 -8.48 10.90
N ALA A 135 16.96 -9.42 11.33
CA ALA A 135 17.60 -10.39 10.46
C ALA A 135 16.59 -11.48 10.09
N ILE A 136 16.62 -11.95 8.84
CA ILE A 136 15.60 -12.84 8.29
C ILE A 136 16.30 -14.00 7.59
N GLU A 137 15.87 -15.21 7.92
CA GLU A 137 16.35 -16.44 7.33
C GLU A 137 15.16 -17.32 6.92
N PRO A 138 14.91 -17.55 5.62
CA PRO A 138 13.83 -18.40 5.16
C PRO A 138 14.07 -19.86 5.59
N ARG A 139 13.01 -20.53 6.11
CA ARG A 139 12.97 -21.96 6.35
C ARG A 139 12.58 -22.72 5.08
N GLU A 140 12.76 -24.02 5.06
CA GLU A 140 12.29 -24.89 3.96
C GLU A 140 10.77 -24.71 3.70
N GLU A 141 10.00 -24.54 4.77
CA GLU A 141 8.56 -24.28 4.70
C GLU A 141 8.22 -23.01 3.90
N PHE A 142 9.07 -21.98 3.96
CA PHE A 142 8.88 -20.75 3.18
C PHE A 142 8.84 -21.05 1.68
N PHE A 143 9.72 -21.93 1.21
CA PHE A 143 9.78 -22.32 -0.21
C PHE A 143 8.69 -23.32 -0.59
N ALA A 144 8.26 -24.19 0.34
CA ALA A 144 7.20 -25.18 0.11
C ALA A 144 5.79 -24.54 0.04
N LYS A 145 5.53 -23.48 0.79
CA LYS A 145 4.23 -22.78 0.77
C LYS A 145 3.93 -22.20 -0.61
N LYS A 146 2.74 -22.53 -1.14
CA LYS A 146 2.26 -21.92 -2.39
C LYS A 146 2.00 -20.44 -2.18
N PRO A 147 2.35 -19.57 -3.14
CA PRO A 147 2.06 -18.15 -3.03
C PRO A 147 0.55 -17.92 -2.96
N VAL A 148 0.13 -17.11 -2.00
CA VAL A 148 -1.26 -16.68 -1.88
C VAL A 148 -1.55 -15.73 -3.03
N LYS A 149 -2.37 -16.15 -3.99
CA LYS A 149 -2.80 -15.29 -5.09
C LYS A 149 -3.97 -14.43 -4.61
N GLU A 150 -3.82 -13.14 -4.70
CA GLU A 150 -4.93 -12.22 -4.50
C GLU A 150 -5.92 -12.39 -5.66
N LYS A 151 -7.07 -12.98 -5.37
CA LYS A 151 -8.17 -12.99 -6.34
C LYS A 151 -8.85 -11.61 -6.29
N HIS A 152 -8.34 -10.67 -7.05
CA HIS A 152 -9.04 -9.40 -7.32
C HIS A 152 -10.28 -9.71 -8.19
N SER A 153 -11.33 -10.15 -7.56
CA SER A 153 -12.62 -10.31 -8.23
C SER A 153 -13.40 -9.01 -8.02
N LEU A 154 -13.46 -8.18 -9.06
CA LEU A 154 -14.35 -7.00 -9.10
C LEU A 154 -15.79 -7.37 -8.77
N VAL A 155 -16.23 -8.57 -9.19
CA VAL A 155 -17.56 -9.09 -8.89
C VAL A 155 -17.73 -9.31 -7.38
N ARG A 156 -16.75 -9.89 -6.70
CA ARG A 156 -16.81 -10.10 -5.23
C ARG A 156 -16.73 -8.77 -4.47
N PHE A 157 -15.96 -7.82 -4.96
CA PHE A 157 -15.92 -6.47 -4.42
C PHE A 157 -17.30 -5.80 -4.56
N ALA A 158 -17.88 -5.84 -5.75
CA ALA A 158 -19.23 -5.31 -6.01
C ALA A 158 -20.29 -5.98 -5.14
N GLN A 159 -20.28 -7.31 -5.03
CA GLN A 159 -21.20 -8.02 -4.14
C GLN A 159 -21.08 -7.61 -2.68
N LYS A 160 -19.85 -7.42 -2.17
CA LYS A 160 -19.64 -7.07 -0.76
C LYS A 160 -19.97 -5.63 -0.45
N TYR A 161 -19.63 -4.67 -1.34
CA TYR A 161 -19.68 -3.24 -1.06
C TYR A 161 -20.79 -2.49 -1.82
N VAL A 162 -21.19 -2.96 -3.00
CA VAL A 162 -22.21 -2.28 -3.82
C VAL A 162 -23.60 -2.90 -3.64
N TRP A 163 -23.67 -4.22 -3.53
CA TRP A 163 -24.95 -4.94 -3.43
C TRP A 163 -25.82 -4.56 -2.21
N PRO A 164 -25.28 -4.27 -1.02
CA PRO A 164 -26.08 -3.77 0.10
C PRO A 164 -26.83 -2.47 -0.20
N PHE A 165 -26.27 -1.61 -1.05
CA PHE A 165 -26.81 -0.30 -1.41
C PHE A 165 -27.61 -0.31 -2.73
N ARG A 166 -28.02 -1.49 -3.21
CA ARG A 166 -28.74 -1.63 -4.49
C ARG A 166 -30.04 -0.82 -4.56
N TRP A 167 -30.75 -0.70 -3.42
CA TRP A 167 -32.02 0.05 -3.35
C TRP A 167 -31.76 1.56 -3.45
N GLU A 168 -30.82 2.08 -2.74
CA GLU A 168 -30.42 3.50 -2.78
C GLU A 168 -29.90 3.87 -4.16
N LEU A 169 -29.10 2.99 -4.77
CA LEU A 169 -28.61 3.18 -6.13
C LEU A 169 -29.73 3.15 -7.17
N SER A 170 -30.68 2.23 -7.02
CA SER A 170 -31.84 2.15 -7.93
C SER A 170 -32.72 3.39 -7.79
N GLN A 171 -32.99 3.85 -6.57
CA GLN A 171 -33.76 5.05 -6.30
C GLN A 171 -33.12 6.30 -6.92
N SER A 172 -31.79 6.44 -6.77
CA SER A 172 -31.03 7.52 -7.42
C SER A 172 -31.13 7.44 -8.95
N ALA A 173 -30.99 6.25 -9.52
CA ALA A 173 -31.09 6.03 -10.96
C ALA A 173 -32.48 6.38 -11.49
N PHE A 174 -33.55 5.96 -10.78
CA PHE A 174 -34.92 6.34 -11.14
C PHE A 174 -35.17 7.84 -11.05
N GLY A 175 -34.67 8.49 -10.00
CA GLY A 175 -34.76 9.96 -9.86
C GLY A 175 -34.08 10.70 -10.99
N MET A 176 -32.89 10.25 -11.40
CA MET A 176 -32.16 10.79 -12.54
C MET A 176 -32.93 10.62 -13.85
N LEU A 177 -33.47 9.42 -14.10
CA LEU A 177 -34.22 9.08 -15.30
C LEU A 177 -35.50 9.91 -15.40
N PHE A 178 -36.23 10.05 -14.28
CA PHE A 178 -37.43 10.86 -14.19
C PHE A 178 -37.13 12.35 -14.40
N GLY A 179 -36.07 12.88 -13.80
CA GLY A 179 -35.63 14.26 -14.04
C GLY A 179 -35.26 14.54 -15.49
N MET A 180 -34.60 13.58 -16.15
CA MET A 180 -34.26 13.64 -17.55
C MET A 180 -35.52 13.68 -18.44
N LEU A 181 -36.53 12.85 -18.15
CA LEU A 181 -37.81 12.83 -18.86
C LEU A 181 -38.56 14.16 -18.69
N LEU A 182 -38.60 14.68 -17.44
CA LEU A 182 -39.22 16.00 -17.21
C LEU A 182 -38.51 17.12 -17.96
N SER A 183 -37.19 17.07 -18.04
CA SER A 183 -36.41 18.10 -18.77
C SER A 183 -36.66 18.08 -20.28
N LEU A 184 -37.08 16.94 -20.87
CA LEU A 184 -37.48 16.86 -22.26
C LEU A 184 -38.85 17.51 -22.52
N ILE A 185 -39.76 17.54 -21.54
CA ILE A 185 -41.10 18.12 -21.68
C ILE A 185 -41.03 19.66 -21.70
N THR A 186 -40.11 20.25 -20.97
CA THR A 186 -39.97 21.71 -20.82
C THR A 186 -39.85 22.47 -22.17
N PRO A 187 -38.98 22.05 -23.12
CA PRO A 187 -38.89 22.74 -24.42
C PRO A 187 -40.16 22.60 -25.25
N PHE A 188 -40.87 21.46 -25.16
CA PHE A 188 -42.15 21.31 -25.90
C PHE A 188 -43.25 22.21 -25.33
N LEU A 189 -43.33 22.37 -23.99
CA LEU A 189 -44.26 23.31 -23.37
C LEU A 189 -43.93 24.75 -23.75
N THR A 190 -42.64 25.10 -23.74
CA THR A 190 -42.20 26.45 -24.13
C THR A 190 -42.55 26.75 -25.61
N GLN A 191 -42.31 25.75 -26.48
CA GLN A 191 -42.65 25.89 -27.90
C GLN A 191 -44.18 26.04 -28.12
N ALA A 192 -44.99 25.19 -27.49
CA ALA A 192 -46.46 25.28 -27.56
C ALA A 192 -46.94 26.63 -27.03
N MET A 193 -46.37 27.13 -25.95
CA MET A 193 -46.72 28.45 -25.41
C MET A 193 -46.39 29.61 -26.36
N VAL A 194 -45.29 29.50 -27.09
CA VAL A 194 -44.90 30.51 -28.09
C VAL A 194 -45.74 30.40 -29.35
N ASP A 195 -45.90 29.19 -29.88
CA ASP A 195 -46.57 28.97 -31.16
C ASP A 195 -48.08 29.19 -31.06
N ASP A 196 -48.74 28.67 -30.03
CA ASP A 196 -50.22 28.75 -29.87
C ASP A 196 -50.64 30.01 -29.09
N GLY A 197 -49.93 30.38 -28.03
CA GLY A 197 -50.28 31.54 -27.20
C GLY A 197 -49.97 32.87 -27.84
N ILE A 198 -48.73 33.04 -28.31
CA ILE A 198 -48.28 34.31 -28.89
C ILE A 198 -48.65 34.40 -30.37
N GLY A 199 -48.50 33.30 -31.12
CA GLY A 199 -48.80 33.26 -32.58
C GLY A 199 -50.27 33.49 -32.87
N MET A 200 -51.19 32.90 -32.09
CA MET A 200 -52.67 33.08 -32.26
C MET A 200 -53.25 34.25 -31.47
N ARG A 201 -52.44 34.97 -30.68
CA ARG A 201 -52.89 36.06 -29.79
C ARG A 201 -53.97 35.63 -28.78
N ASP A 202 -54.01 34.38 -28.38
CA ASP A 202 -54.99 33.87 -27.43
C ASP A 202 -54.42 33.94 -26.00
N MET A 203 -54.84 34.94 -25.25
CA MET A 203 -54.40 35.18 -23.86
C MET A 203 -54.89 34.14 -22.87
N GLY A 204 -55.89 33.28 -23.24
CA GLY A 204 -56.42 32.21 -22.40
C GLY A 204 -55.49 31.04 -22.23
N ILE A 205 -54.45 30.89 -23.07
CA ILE A 205 -53.44 29.83 -22.98
C ILE A 205 -52.23 30.27 -22.15
N ILE A 206 -52.05 31.57 -21.93
CA ILE A 206 -50.88 32.16 -21.26
C ILE A 206 -51.16 32.37 -19.75
N LEU A 207 -52.41 32.50 -19.35
CA LEU A 207 -52.87 32.62 -17.96
C LEU A 207 -53.23 31.23 -17.37
#